data_a13415db1ca8a071f8986781299f3242
#
_entry.id   a13415db1ca8a071f8986781299f3242
#
_cell.length_a   1.000
_cell.length_b   1.000
_cell.length_c   1.000
_cell.angle_alpha   90.00
_cell.angle_beta   90.00
_cell.angle_gamma   90.00
#
_symmetry.space_group_name_H-M   'P 1'
#
loop_
_entity.id
_entity.type
_entity.pdbx_description
1 polymer ?
#
loop_
_entity_poly.entity_id
_entity_poly.type
_entity_poly.pdbx_seq_one_letter_code
_entity_poly.pdbx_strand_id
1 'polypeptide(L)'
;MASDAKTQEYEFEQMNLQVGGRIQLITHRTLKPVQHFSTVIGWVRDEYMIVKIPLEHGAPISITEGDKLTIRVFSGVNVCAFSCVVQRVFGRPLLYAHVSFPTQIQGTSLRTAMRVKVEIPAQMTREDGVQASVFLTNLSVSGALVESTQALARESETVSLDFTLLAQPGMHQVRVNTQALIRNVSVVAAPGGQEEVFSYGVQFTNLDPVHFTMLQNLTYEALLADRQKIV
;
A
#
# COMPACT_ATOMS: atom_id res chain seq x y z
N MET A 1 -1.33 -6.76 -22.13
CA MET A 1 -2.53 -7.57 -21.89
C MET A 1 -2.99 -7.28 -20.48
N ALA A 2 -4.10 -6.57 -20.31
CA ALA A 2 -4.71 -6.37 -19.01
C ALA A 2 -5.19 -7.76 -18.52
N SER A 3 -4.65 -8.22 -17.40
CA SER A 3 -5.13 -9.41 -16.70
C SER A 3 -6.58 -9.13 -16.33
N ASP A 4 -7.51 -9.98 -16.78
CA ASP A 4 -8.88 -10.00 -16.28
C ASP A 4 -8.86 -10.33 -14.79
N ALA A 5 -8.72 -9.28 -13.98
CA ALA A 5 -8.77 -9.40 -12.54
C ALA A 5 -10.19 -9.81 -12.15
N LYS A 6 -10.39 -11.10 -11.84
CA LYS A 6 -11.68 -11.62 -11.41
C LYS A 6 -12.12 -10.89 -10.16
N THR A 7 -13.20 -10.13 -10.28
CA THR A 7 -13.90 -9.56 -9.14
C THR A 7 -14.64 -10.71 -8.43
N GLN A 8 -14.44 -10.85 -7.14
CA GLN A 8 -15.16 -11.83 -6.32
C GLN A 8 -15.78 -11.14 -5.10
N GLU A 9 -16.78 -11.78 -4.53
CA GLU A 9 -17.41 -11.32 -3.31
C GLU A 9 -16.55 -11.69 -2.09
N TYR A 10 -16.47 -10.77 -1.13
CA TYR A 10 -15.66 -10.90 0.08
C TYR A 10 -16.53 -10.73 1.31
N GLU A 11 -16.20 -11.49 2.35
CA GLU A 11 -16.71 -11.25 3.69
C GLU A 11 -15.97 -10.07 4.35
N PHE A 12 -16.61 -9.41 5.30
CA PHE A 12 -16.04 -8.24 5.98
C PHE A 12 -14.68 -8.55 6.62
N GLU A 13 -14.54 -9.71 7.25
CA GLU A 13 -13.32 -10.15 7.92
C GLU A 13 -12.14 -10.34 6.95
N GLN A 14 -12.43 -10.74 5.73
CA GLN A 14 -11.40 -10.94 4.69
C GLN A 14 -10.75 -9.64 4.23
N MET A 15 -11.40 -8.49 4.47
CA MET A 15 -10.78 -7.19 4.22
C MET A 15 -9.63 -6.88 5.20
N ASN A 16 -9.51 -7.61 6.30
CA ASN A 16 -8.53 -7.32 7.36
C ASN A 16 -8.52 -5.85 7.81
N LEU A 17 -9.68 -5.19 7.75
CA LEU A 17 -9.82 -3.80 8.14
C LEU A 17 -9.52 -3.64 9.62
N GLN A 18 -8.79 -2.60 9.98
CA GLN A 18 -8.43 -2.32 11.36
C GLN A 18 -8.79 -0.89 11.74
N VAL A 19 -9.04 -0.67 13.03
CA VAL A 19 -9.15 0.68 13.61
C VAL A 19 -7.83 1.40 13.40
N GLY A 20 -7.89 2.65 12.93
CA GLY A 20 -6.71 3.39 12.49
C GLY A 20 -6.25 3.08 11.06
N GLY A 21 -6.83 2.06 10.42
CA GLY A 21 -6.50 1.67 9.04
C GLY A 21 -6.87 2.75 8.02
N ARG A 22 -5.97 2.97 7.06
CA ARG A 22 -6.19 3.91 5.94
C ARG A 22 -7.18 3.32 4.95
N ILE A 23 -8.15 4.12 4.55
CA ILE A 23 -9.14 3.80 3.52
C ILE A 23 -9.19 4.91 2.48
N GLN A 24 -9.78 4.62 1.34
CA GLN A 24 -10.08 5.59 0.31
C GLN A 24 -11.60 5.78 0.24
N LEU A 25 -12.06 7.02 0.48
CA LEU A 25 -13.43 7.44 0.30
C LEU A 25 -13.61 8.01 -1.11
N ILE A 26 -14.63 7.56 -1.80
CA ILE A 26 -14.99 8.06 -3.12
C ILE A 26 -16.38 8.68 -3.02
N THR A 27 -16.44 9.98 -3.29
CA THR A 27 -17.69 10.74 -3.34
C THR A 27 -18.23 10.77 -4.77
N HIS A 28 -19.56 10.74 -4.91
CA HIS A 28 -20.25 10.69 -6.21
C HIS A 28 -21.11 11.94 -6.46
N ARG A 29 -20.78 13.06 -5.82
CA ARG A 29 -21.53 14.32 -5.93
C ARG A 29 -21.28 15.09 -7.24
N THR A 30 -20.16 14.84 -7.88
CA THR A 30 -19.75 15.51 -9.11
C THR A 30 -19.84 14.57 -10.30
N LEU A 31 -19.73 15.10 -11.53
CA LEU A 31 -19.72 14.30 -12.77
C LEU A 31 -18.60 13.25 -12.79
N LYS A 32 -17.50 13.51 -12.08
CA LYS A 32 -16.41 12.55 -11.88
C LYS A 32 -16.29 12.21 -10.41
N PRO A 33 -16.18 10.92 -10.03
CA PRO A 33 -15.94 10.51 -8.66
C PRO A 33 -14.64 11.14 -8.13
N VAL A 34 -14.70 11.72 -6.93
CA VAL A 34 -13.52 12.31 -6.28
C VAL A 34 -13.05 11.36 -5.18
N GLN A 35 -11.75 11.15 -5.12
CA GLN A 35 -11.11 10.21 -4.20
C GLN A 35 -10.40 10.98 -3.09
N HIS A 36 -10.68 10.60 -1.84
CA HIS A 36 -10.05 11.17 -0.66
C HIS A 36 -9.51 10.05 0.22
N PHE A 37 -8.40 10.29 0.91
CA PHE A 37 -7.92 9.36 1.91
C PHE A 37 -8.53 9.66 3.27
N SER A 38 -8.91 8.61 3.97
CA SER A 38 -9.50 8.67 5.29
C SER A 38 -8.98 7.55 6.19
N THR A 39 -9.51 7.47 7.39
CA THR A 39 -9.14 6.49 8.42
C THR A 39 -10.40 5.92 9.05
N VAL A 40 -10.40 4.62 9.30
CA VAL A 40 -11.46 3.95 10.06
C VAL A 40 -11.26 4.23 11.55
N ILE A 41 -12.32 4.70 12.20
CA ILE A 41 -12.35 4.94 13.65
C ILE A 41 -12.87 3.70 14.39
N GLY A 42 -13.83 2.99 13.79
CA GLY A 42 -14.42 1.80 14.36
C GLY A 42 -15.64 1.31 13.57
N TRP A 43 -16.24 0.24 14.05
CA TRP A 43 -17.49 -0.29 13.51
C TRP A 43 -18.24 -1.14 14.55
N VAL A 44 -19.53 -1.28 14.35
CA VAL A 44 -20.35 -2.32 14.95
C VAL A 44 -20.85 -3.18 13.80
N ARG A 45 -20.56 -4.49 13.86
CA ARG A 45 -20.89 -5.42 12.80
C ARG A 45 -22.39 -5.39 12.49
N ASP A 46 -22.71 -5.39 11.21
CA ASP A 46 -24.06 -5.37 10.66
C ASP A 46 -24.90 -4.12 11.02
N GLU A 47 -24.30 -3.13 11.69
CA GLU A 47 -24.99 -1.90 12.07
C GLU A 47 -24.41 -0.69 11.33
N TYR A 48 -23.17 -0.30 11.64
CA TYR A 48 -22.52 0.89 11.07
C TYR A 48 -21.00 0.83 11.11
N MET A 49 -20.39 1.72 10.35
CA MET A 49 -18.97 2.05 10.46
C MET A 49 -18.80 3.53 10.79
N ILE A 50 -17.67 3.86 11.43
CA ILE A 50 -17.27 5.22 11.75
C ILE A 50 -15.98 5.53 11.02
N VAL A 51 -16.00 6.58 10.20
CA VAL A 51 -14.86 7.02 9.41
C VAL A 51 -14.54 8.49 9.67
N LYS A 52 -13.25 8.83 9.64
CA LYS A 52 -12.81 10.22 9.74
C LYS A 52 -13.22 10.97 8.48
N ILE A 53 -13.69 12.21 8.61
CA ILE A 53 -13.94 13.08 7.45
C ILE A 53 -12.60 13.64 6.97
N PRO A 54 -12.21 13.41 5.70
CA PRO A 54 -11.00 13.97 5.13
C PRO A 54 -11.00 15.50 5.12
N LEU A 55 -9.83 16.08 5.23
CA LEU A 55 -9.60 17.49 4.99
C LEU A 55 -8.97 17.69 3.61
N GLU A 56 -9.47 18.64 2.86
CA GLU A 56 -8.92 19.09 1.58
C GLU A 56 -8.61 20.58 1.70
N HIS A 57 -7.36 20.96 1.47
CA HIS A 57 -6.89 22.34 1.70
C HIS A 57 -7.21 22.91 3.09
N GLY A 58 -7.20 22.07 4.12
CA GLY A 58 -7.47 22.46 5.50
C GLY A 58 -8.98 22.56 5.87
N ALA A 59 -9.89 22.34 4.91
CA ALA A 59 -11.34 22.31 5.14
C ALA A 59 -11.87 20.87 5.02
N PRO A 60 -12.91 20.49 5.79
CA PRO A 60 -13.54 19.20 5.63
C PRO A 60 -14.20 19.07 4.25
N ILE A 61 -14.05 17.89 3.61
CA ILE A 61 -14.79 17.61 2.39
C ILE A 61 -16.30 17.70 2.65
N SER A 62 -17.04 18.13 1.63
CA SER A 62 -18.51 18.24 1.73
C SER A 62 -19.15 16.85 1.66
N ILE A 63 -19.61 16.33 2.78
CA ILE A 63 -20.47 15.15 2.89
C ILE A 63 -21.65 15.47 3.79
N THR A 64 -22.82 14.93 3.44
CA THR A 64 -24.08 15.12 4.20
C THR A 64 -24.78 13.80 4.39
N GLU A 65 -25.69 13.77 5.36
CA GLU A 65 -26.56 12.62 5.60
C GLU A 65 -27.34 12.26 4.32
N GLY A 66 -27.39 10.95 4.00
CA GLY A 66 -27.97 10.42 2.78
C GLY A 66 -27.01 10.30 1.59
N ASP A 67 -25.80 10.88 1.66
CA ASP A 67 -24.83 10.72 0.58
C ASP A 67 -24.41 9.27 0.40
N LYS A 68 -24.28 8.83 -0.85
CA LYS A 68 -23.69 7.56 -1.21
C LYS A 68 -22.18 7.73 -1.35
N LEU A 69 -21.43 6.88 -0.69
CA LEU A 69 -19.98 6.80 -0.77
C LEU A 69 -19.56 5.41 -1.25
N THR A 70 -18.44 5.33 -1.96
CA THR A 70 -17.73 4.07 -2.13
C THR A 70 -16.48 4.09 -1.26
N ILE A 71 -16.31 3.06 -0.44
CA ILE A 71 -15.11 2.87 0.37
C ILE A 71 -14.25 1.80 -0.30
N ARG A 72 -12.96 2.10 -0.47
CA ARG A 72 -11.94 1.13 -0.88
C ARG A 72 -10.99 0.86 0.27
N VAL A 73 -10.77 -0.41 0.52
CA VAL A 73 -9.83 -0.93 1.51
C VAL A 73 -8.72 -1.67 0.79
N PHE A 74 -7.48 -1.32 1.09
CA PHE A 74 -6.31 -2.01 0.56
C PHE A 74 -5.86 -3.04 1.60
N SER A 75 -6.04 -4.30 1.28
CA SER A 75 -5.73 -5.42 2.18
C SER A 75 -4.65 -6.30 1.56
N GLY A 76 -3.40 -5.93 1.80
CA GLY A 76 -2.24 -6.67 1.28
C GLY A 76 -2.22 -6.75 -0.24
N VAL A 77 -2.68 -7.89 -0.79
CA VAL A 77 -2.74 -8.13 -2.25
C VAL A 77 -4.07 -7.71 -2.87
N ASN A 78 -5.11 -7.51 -2.07
CA ASN A 78 -6.46 -7.25 -2.54
C ASN A 78 -6.86 -5.79 -2.35
N VAL A 79 -7.70 -5.31 -3.25
CA VAL A 79 -8.47 -4.09 -3.06
C VAL A 79 -9.92 -4.50 -2.95
N CYS A 80 -10.50 -4.25 -1.79
CA CYS A 80 -11.91 -4.45 -1.54
C CYS A 80 -12.65 -3.13 -1.66
N ALA A 81 -13.81 -3.12 -2.28
CA ALA A 81 -14.65 -1.95 -2.46
C ALA A 81 -16.10 -2.28 -2.08
N PHE A 82 -16.75 -1.36 -1.40
CA PHE A 82 -18.17 -1.45 -1.08
C PHE A 82 -18.83 -0.08 -1.07
N SER A 83 -20.13 -0.07 -1.30
CA SER A 83 -20.95 1.15 -1.20
C SER A 83 -21.55 1.24 0.19
N CYS A 84 -21.64 2.46 0.70
CA CYS A 84 -22.31 2.78 1.95
C CYS A 84 -23.05 4.12 1.85
N VAL A 85 -23.93 4.37 2.79
CA VAL A 85 -24.69 5.63 2.91
C VAL A 85 -24.29 6.34 4.19
N VAL A 86 -24.07 7.64 4.11
CA VAL A 86 -23.81 8.49 5.27
C VAL A 86 -25.08 8.59 6.11
N GLN A 87 -25.04 8.03 7.31
CA GLN A 87 -26.16 8.05 8.24
C GLN A 87 -26.16 9.31 9.09
N ARG A 88 -24.95 9.76 9.52
CA ARG A 88 -24.81 10.95 10.35
C ARG A 88 -23.42 11.56 10.24
N VAL A 89 -23.36 12.89 10.34
CA VAL A 89 -22.13 13.68 10.30
C VAL A 89 -21.92 14.40 11.61
N PHE A 90 -20.72 14.30 12.17
CA PHE A 90 -20.33 14.94 13.42
C PHE A 90 -19.15 15.88 13.21
N GLY A 91 -19.30 17.14 13.65
CA GLY A 91 -18.31 18.18 13.51
C GLY A 91 -17.46 18.43 14.77
N ARG A 92 -17.89 17.98 15.92
CA ARG A 92 -17.22 18.20 17.22
C ARG A 92 -17.34 16.96 18.11
N PRO A 93 -16.34 16.62 18.93
CA PRO A 93 -15.01 17.24 19.02
C PRO A 93 -14.09 16.88 17.84
N LEU A 94 -14.44 15.86 17.05
CA LEU A 94 -13.71 15.37 15.88
C LEU A 94 -14.65 15.33 14.67
N LEU A 95 -14.08 15.55 13.49
CA LEU A 95 -14.78 15.41 12.22
C LEU A 95 -14.86 13.93 11.84
N TYR A 96 -16.04 13.32 11.98
CA TYR A 96 -16.30 11.94 11.59
C TYR A 96 -17.72 11.73 11.09
N ALA A 97 -17.93 10.66 10.38
CA ALA A 97 -19.23 10.25 9.88
C ALA A 97 -19.55 8.82 10.28
N HIS A 98 -20.80 8.58 10.65
CA HIS A 98 -21.38 7.24 10.66
C HIS A 98 -21.86 6.92 9.25
N VAL A 99 -21.46 5.77 8.76
CA VAL A 99 -21.90 5.23 7.47
C VAL A 99 -22.50 3.85 7.67
N SER A 100 -23.42 3.44 6.80
CA SER A 100 -24.03 2.12 6.87
C SER A 100 -22.95 1.03 6.79
N PHE A 101 -23.19 -0.09 7.46
CA PHE A 101 -22.35 -1.27 7.33
C PHE A 101 -22.46 -1.82 5.89
N PRO A 102 -21.37 -2.35 5.31
CA PRO A 102 -21.40 -2.90 3.95
C PRO A 102 -22.28 -4.16 3.87
N THR A 103 -23.14 -4.21 2.87
CA THR A 103 -23.96 -5.40 2.56
C THR A 103 -23.33 -6.30 1.52
N GLN A 104 -22.54 -5.74 0.61
CA GLN A 104 -21.81 -6.45 -0.43
C GLN A 104 -20.43 -5.84 -0.57
N ILE A 105 -19.43 -6.68 -0.56
CA ILE A 105 -18.02 -6.28 -0.69
C ILE A 105 -17.47 -6.96 -1.92
N GLN A 106 -17.00 -6.18 -2.87
CA GLN A 106 -16.34 -6.68 -4.07
C GLN A 106 -14.84 -6.53 -3.90
N GLY A 107 -14.09 -7.57 -4.18
CA GLY A 107 -12.64 -7.57 -4.11
C GLY A 107 -12.00 -7.95 -5.43
N THR A 108 -10.86 -7.34 -5.67
CA THR A 108 -10.02 -7.62 -6.83
C THR A 108 -8.59 -7.80 -6.35
N SER A 109 -7.96 -8.89 -6.74
CA SER A 109 -6.54 -9.09 -6.46
C SER A 109 -5.71 -8.24 -7.43
N LEU A 110 -5.02 -7.23 -6.90
CA LEU A 110 -4.17 -6.34 -7.70
C LEU A 110 -2.71 -6.78 -7.72
N ARG A 111 -2.33 -7.69 -6.83
CA ARG A 111 -0.93 -8.06 -6.63
C ARG A 111 -0.81 -9.57 -6.46
N THR A 112 0.28 -10.11 -6.95
CA THR A 112 0.62 -11.53 -6.76
C THR A 112 1.26 -11.82 -5.41
N ALA A 113 1.79 -10.78 -4.73
CA ALA A 113 2.48 -10.90 -3.47
C ALA A 113 2.20 -9.74 -2.53
N MET A 114 2.11 -10.05 -1.24
CA MET A 114 2.01 -9.10 -0.16
C MET A 114 3.31 -8.30 -0.05
N ARG A 115 3.20 -7.01 0.25
CA ARG A 115 4.32 -6.11 0.46
C ARG A 115 4.34 -5.62 1.89
N VAL A 116 5.54 -5.50 2.44
CA VAL A 116 5.76 -4.94 3.76
C VAL A 116 6.60 -3.67 3.66
N LYS A 117 6.27 -2.68 4.47
CA LYS A 117 7.11 -1.51 4.66
C LYS A 117 8.40 -1.95 5.34
N VAL A 118 9.50 -1.51 4.79
CA VAL A 118 10.83 -1.73 5.31
C VAL A 118 11.65 -0.44 5.20
N GLU A 119 12.79 -0.41 5.85
CA GLU A 119 13.78 0.64 5.70
C GLU A 119 15.15 -0.05 5.68
N ILE A 120 15.48 -0.63 4.50
CA ILE A 120 16.66 -1.47 4.34
C ILE A 120 17.65 -0.76 3.40
N PRO A 121 18.86 -0.44 3.86
CA PRO A 121 19.91 0.05 2.97
C PRO A 121 20.30 -1.04 1.97
N ALA A 122 20.50 -0.64 0.72
CA ALA A 122 20.84 -1.53 -0.37
C ALA A 122 21.83 -0.88 -1.34
N GLN A 123 22.45 -1.70 -2.16
CA GLN A 123 23.26 -1.26 -3.28
C GLN A 123 22.56 -1.64 -4.57
N MET A 124 22.37 -0.67 -5.45
CA MET A 124 21.87 -0.89 -6.80
C MET A 124 23.00 -0.77 -7.78
N THR A 125 23.19 -1.78 -8.61
CA THR A 125 24.21 -1.82 -9.67
C THR A 125 23.54 -1.91 -11.03
N ARG A 126 23.87 -1.01 -11.92
CA ARG A 126 23.42 -0.99 -13.31
C ARG A 126 24.23 -1.98 -14.16
N GLU A 127 23.73 -2.27 -15.36
CA GLU A 127 24.44 -3.14 -16.33
C GLU A 127 25.81 -2.59 -16.76
N ASP A 128 25.98 -1.25 -16.75
CA ASP A 128 27.24 -0.59 -17.04
C ASP A 128 28.26 -0.61 -15.87
N GLY A 129 27.89 -1.26 -14.74
CA GLY A 129 28.71 -1.36 -13.54
C GLY A 129 28.63 -0.17 -12.59
N VAL A 130 27.86 0.85 -12.89
CA VAL A 130 27.66 1.99 -11.98
C VAL A 130 26.87 1.53 -10.76
N GLN A 131 27.41 1.83 -9.58
CA GLN A 131 26.83 1.49 -8.29
C GLN A 131 26.33 2.73 -7.56
N ALA A 132 25.19 2.58 -6.87
CA ALA A 132 24.64 3.63 -6.03
C ALA A 132 24.02 3.04 -4.76
N SER A 133 24.17 3.76 -3.65
CA SER A 133 23.49 3.45 -2.40
C SER A 133 22.04 3.90 -2.48
N VAL A 134 21.12 3.02 -2.12
CA VAL A 134 19.67 3.21 -2.20
C VAL A 134 19.00 2.67 -0.94
N PHE A 135 17.71 2.95 -0.77
CA PHE A 135 16.90 2.38 0.29
C PHE A 135 15.74 1.58 -0.29
N LEU A 136 15.50 0.38 0.25
CA LEU A 136 14.26 -0.34 0.03
C LEU A 136 13.23 0.18 1.04
N THR A 137 12.10 0.71 0.55
CA THR A 137 11.03 1.27 1.38
C THR A 137 9.82 0.35 1.47
N ASN A 138 9.68 -0.58 0.54
CA ASN A 138 8.83 -1.76 0.69
C ASN A 138 9.43 -2.98 -0.01
N LEU A 139 9.01 -4.17 0.44
CA LEU A 139 9.59 -5.42 -0.01
C LEU A 139 8.52 -6.53 -0.06
N SER A 140 8.63 -7.40 -1.06
CA SER A 140 7.81 -8.60 -1.24
C SER A 140 8.65 -9.72 -1.86
N VAL A 141 8.09 -10.91 -1.97
CA VAL A 141 8.74 -12.03 -2.69
C VAL A 141 8.88 -11.77 -4.20
N SER A 142 8.13 -10.83 -4.77
CA SER A 142 8.15 -10.55 -6.21
C SER A 142 8.88 -9.27 -6.60
N GLY A 143 9.28 -8.43 -5.63
CA GLY A 143 9.92 -7.16 -5.92
C GLY A 143 9.95 -6.19 -4.75
N ALA A 144 10.41 -4.98 -5.00
CA ALA A 144 10.59 -3.93 -4.01
C ALA A 144 10.23 -2.54 -4.56
N LEU A 145 10.10 -1.58 -3.67
CA LEU A 145 10.20 -0.15 -3.97
C LEU A 145 11.57 0.33 -3.49
N VAL A 146 12.32 0.90 -4.40
CA VAL A 146 13.69 1.40 -4.17
C VAL A 146 13.67 2.92 -4.27
N GLU A 147 14.25 3.61 -3.31
CA GLU A 147 14.34 5.06 -3.31
C GLU A 147 15.80 5.53 -3.35
N SER A 148 16.03 6.60 -4.11
CA SER A 148 17.33 7.24 -4.28
C SER A 148 17.17 8.74 -4.43
N THR A 149 18.19 9.50 -4.01
CA THR A 149 18.29 10.95 -4.27
C THR A 149 18.86 11.27 -5.66
N GLN A 150 19.24 10.23 -6.43
CA GLN A 150 19.82 10.39 -7.76
C GLN A 150 18.98 9.61 -8.79
N ALA A 151 18.91 10.15 -10.00
CA ALA A 151 18.36 9.44 -11.14
C ALA A 151 19.32 8.32 -11.59
N LEU A 152 18.96 7.06 -11.30
CA LEU A 152 19.85 5.91 -11.49
C LEU A 152 19.54 5.10 -12.75
N ALA A 153 18.26 4.94 -13.09
CA ALA A 153 17.84 4.02 -14.13
C ALA A 153 16.48 4.43 -14.73
N ARG A 154 16.10 3.81 -15.84
CA ARG A 154 14.82 4.03 -16.54
C ARG A 154 13.93 2.80 -16.48
N GLU A 155 12.68 2.98 -16.82
CA GLU A 155 11.76 1.85 -17.00
C GLU A 155 12.30 0.84 -18.02
N SER A 156 12.07 -0.44 -17.75
CA SER A 156 12.53 -1.58 -18.54
C SER A 156 14.04 -1.87 -18.50
N GLU A 157 14.82 -1.12 -17.74
CA GLU A 157 16.22 -1.47 -17.48
C GLU A 157 16.32 -2.56 -16.40
N THR A 158 17.34 -3.42 -16.53
CA THR A 158 17.68 -4.42 -15.52
C THR A 158 18.78 -3.89 -14.62
N VAL A 159 18.64 -4.14 -13.33
CA VAL A 159 19.63 -3.76 -12.31
C VAL A 159 19.90 -4.94 -11.39
N SER A 160 21.05 -4.95 -10.73
CA SER A 160 21.31 -5.86 -9.61
C SER A 160 21.07 -5.13 -8.30
N LEU A 161 20.41 -5.80 -7.36
CA LEU A 161 20.18 -5.31 -6.00
C LEU A 161 20.89 -6.21 -5.00
N ASP A 162 21.62 -5.59 -4.09
CA ASP A 162 22.33 -6.24 -2.99
C ASP A 162 21.89 -5.60 -1.67
N PHE A 163 21.31 -6.41 -0.76
CA PHE A 163 20.84 -5.96 0.53
C PHE A 163 20.87 -7.07 1.57
N THR A 164 20.79 -6.71 2.85
CA THR A 164 20.85 -7.67 3.96
C THR A 164 19.51 -7.74 4.67
N LEU A 165 19.00 -8.95 4.84
CA LEU A 165 17.84 -9.26 5.67
C LEU A 165 18.28 -9.75 7.05
N LEU A 166 17.47 -9.43 8.06
CA LEU A 166 17.59 -9.99 9.40
C LEU A 166 16.57 -11.11 9.57
N ALA A 167 17.03 -12.34 9.58
CA ALA A 167 16.18 -13.52 9.73
C ALA A 167 15.91 -13.83 11.20
N GLN A 168 14.65 -13.95 11.55
CA GLN A 168 14.20 -14.39 12.87
C GLN A 168 14.24 -15.93 12.97
N PRO A 169 14.35 -16.50 14.23
CA PRO A 169 14.41 -15.81 15.53
C PRO A 169 15.81 -15.35 15.95
N GLY A 170 16.86 -15.79 15.28
CA GLY A 170 18.25 -15.56 15.70
C GLY A 170 18.87 -14.24 15.24
N MET A 171 18.13 -13.35 14.58
CA MET A 171 18.65 -12.09 13.99
C MET A 171 19.86 -12.34 13.06
N HIS A 172 19.86 -13.48 12.38
CA HIS A 172 20.94 -13.80 11.46
C HIS A 172 20.89 -12.89 10.23
N GLN A 173 22.06 -12.33 9.90
CA GLN A 173 22.19 -11.51 8.69
C GLN A 173 22.30 -12.42 7.47
N VAL A 174 21.41 -12.23 6.52
CA VAL A 174 21.42 -12.93 5.24
C VAL A 174 21.50 -11.91 4.12
N ARG A 175 22.60 -12.00 3.36
CA ARG A 175 22.82 -11.17 2.20
C ARG A 175 22.01 -11.71 1.03
N VAL A 176 21.21 -10.85 0.43
CA VAL A 176 20.42 -11.13 -0.77
C VAL A 176 21.01 -10.37 -1.93
N ASN A 177 21.37 -11.12 -2.98
CA ASN A 177 21.74 -10.53 -4.26
C ASN A 177 20.76 -11.05 -5.31
N THR A 178 20.13 -10.15 -6.07
CA THR A 178 19.14 -10.52 -7.08
C THR A 178 19.12 -9.53 -8.24
N GLN A 179 18.78 -10.02 -9.42
CA GLN A 179 18.46 -9.16 -10.55
C GLN A 179 17.01 -8.68 -10.47
N ALA A 180 16.78 -7.47 -10.91
CA ALA A 180 15.49 -6.84 -10.90
C ALA A 180 15.25 -6.00 -12.15
N LEU A 181 14.04 -6.10 -12.69
CA LEU A 181 13.57 -5.29 -13.81
C LEU A 181 12.82 -4.07 -13.27
N ILE A 182 13.19 -2.88 -13.70
CA ILE A 182 12.48 -1.64 -13.35
C ILE A 182 11.15 -1.59 -14.09
N ARG A 183 10.05 -1.56 -13.33
CA ARG A 183 8.67 -1.56 -13.85
C ARG A 183 8.06 -0.18 -13.95
N ASN A 184 8.44 0.71 -13.06
CA ASN A 184 8.01 2.11 -13.05
C ASN A 184 9.03 2.98 -12.33
N VAL A 185 9.10 4.24 -12.76
CA VAL A 185 9.90 5.29 -12.13
C VAL A 185 8.96 6.45 -11.80
N SER A 186 9.05 6.96 -10.59
CA SER A 186 8.35 8.18 -10.18
C SER A 186 9.29 9.11 -9.42
N VAL A 187 9.05 10.40 -9.55
CA VAL A 187 9.80 11.44 -8.83
C VAL A 187 8.86 12.10 -7.84
N VAL A 188 9.26 12.15 -6.59
CA VAL A 188 8.50 12.76 -5.52
C VAL A 188 9.37 13.82 -4.85
N ALA A 189 8.81 15.02 -4.63
CA ALA A 189 9.51 16.02 -3.84
C ALA A 189 9.69 15.51 -2.41
N ALA A 190 10.91 15.61 -1.87
CA ALA A 190 11.18 15.26 -0.48
C ALA A 190 10.38 16.18 0.49
N PRO A 191 10.05 15.68 1.68
CA PRO A 191 9.44 16.50 2.70
C PRO A 191 10.33 17.71 3.01
N GLY A 192 9.90 18.93 2.61
CA GLY A 192 10.70 20.17 2.73
C GLY A 192 11.08 20.81 1.41
N GLY A 193 10.83 20.14 0.25
CA GLY A 193 10.84 20.77 -1.08
C GLY A 193 12.19 21.11 -1.70
N GLN A 194 13.32 20.66 -1.12
CA GLN A 194 14.66 20.98 -1.63
C GLN A 194 15.36 19.83 -2.39
N GLU A 195 14.90 18.61 -2.26
CA GLU A 195 15.48 17.46 -2.93
C GLU A 195 14.43 16.62 -3.63
N GLU A 196 14.79 16.06 -4.77
CA GLU A 196 13.96 15.08 -5.49
C GLU A 196 14.30 13.68 -5.00
N VAL A 197 13.28 12.87 -4.76
CA VAL A 197 13.42 11.44 -4.47
C VAL A 197 12.90 10.65 -5.67
N PHE A 198 13.77 9.86 -6.24
CA PHE A 198 13.45 8.93 -7.32
C PHE A 198 13.02 7.60 -6.71
N SER A 199 11.80 7.18 -7.02
CA SER A 199 11.23 5.91 -6.56
C SER A 199 11.11 4.95 -7.73
N TYR A 200 11.73 3.78 -7.60
CA TYR A 200 11.79 2.71 -8.60
C TYR A 200 10.99 1.51 -8.11
N GLY A 201 9.87 1.22 -8.79
CA GLY A 201 9.17 -0.05 -8.59
C GLY A 201 9.90 -1.16 -9.36
N VAL A 202 10.49 -2.12 -8.66
CA VAL A 202 11.28 -3.19 -9.27
C VAL A 202 10.62 -4.55 -9.10
N GLN A 203 10.78 -5.40 -10.10
CA GLN A 203 10.37 -6.81 -10.07
C GLN A 203 11.62 -7.69 -10.08
N PHE A 204 11.72 -8.60 -9.11
CA PHE A 204 12.79 -9.60 -9.10
C PHE A 204 12.64 -10.58 -10.25
N THR A 205 13.71 -10.84 -10.97
CA THR A 205 13.73 -11.72 -12.15
C THR A 205 14.46 -13.03 -11.89
N ASN A 206 15.38 -13.06 -10.94
CA ASN A 206 16.18 -14.23 -10.61
C ASN A 206 16.43 -14.30 -9.10
N LEU A 207 15.37 -14.51 -8.31
CA LEU A 207 15.49 -14.65 -6.88
C LEU A 207 15.76 -16.10 -6.50
N ASP A 208 16.81 -16.33 -5.71
CA ASP A 208 17.14 -17.65 -5.18
C ASP A 208 15.97 -18.21 -4.34
N PRO A 209 15.64 -19.52 -4.44
CA PRO A 209 14.55 -20.13 -3.66
C PRO A 209 14.67 -19.97 -2.14
N VAL A 210 15.90 -19.95 -1.60
CA VAL A 210 16.12 -19.72 -0.17
C VAL A 210 15.76 -18.28 0.18
N HIS A 211 16.20 -17.31 -0.62
CA HIS A 211 15.84 -15.90 -0.43
C HIS A 211 14.33 -15.66 -0.59
N PHE A 212 13.69 -16.35 -1.55
CA PHE A 212 12.22 -16.32 -1.68
C PHE A 212 11.52 -16.74 -0.40
N THR A 213 11.93 -17.87 0.20
CA THR A 213 11.36 -18.36 1.45
C THR A 213 11.56 -17.38 2.60
N MET A 214 12.74 -16.75 2.66
CA MET A 214 13.02 -15.75 3.70
C MET A 214 12.17 -14.48 3.54
N LEU A 215 12.00 -13.98 2.32
CA LEU A 215 11.11 -12.86 2.04
C LEU A 215 9.66 -13.19 2.34
N GLN A 216 9.23 -14.42 2.09
CA GLN A 216 7.90 -14.90 2.45
C GLN A 216 7.71 -14.90 3.97
N ASN A 217 8.67 -15.39 4.73
CA ASN A 217 8.64 -15.36 6.19
C ASN A 217 8.60 -13.94 6.72
N LEU A 218 9.41 -13.02 6.18
CA LEU A 218 9.37 -11.60 6.54
C LEU A 218 7.97 -10.99 6.38
N THR A 219 7.28 -11.31 5.29
CA THR A 219 5.92 -10.82 5.07
C THR A 219 4.90 -11.42 6.04
N TYR A 220 5.04 -12.70 6.40
CA TYR A 220 4.19 -13.34 7.41
C TYR A 220 4.45 -12.81 8.82
N GLU A 221 5.69 -12.61 9.20
CA GLU A 221 6.06 -12.00 10.49
C GLU A 221 5.47 -10.59 10.62
N ALA A 222 5.59 -9.77 9.59
CA ALA A 222 4.98 -8.45 9.58
C ALA A 222 3.45 -8.51 9.70
N LEU A 223 2.79 -9.48 9.04
CA LEU A 223 1.35 -9.68 9.15
C LEU A 223 0.92 -10.04 10.58
N LEU A 224 1.71 -10.82 11.30
CA LEU A 224 1.41 -11.25 12.65
C LEU A 224 1.77 -10.20 13.71
N ALA A 225 2.90 -9.52 13.54
CA ALA A 225 3.43 -8.60 14.53
C ALA A 225 2.86 -7.17 14.41
N ASP A 226 2.77 -6.66 13.18
CA ASP A 226 2.31 -5.29 12.91
C ASP A 226 1.71 -5.17 11.51
N ARG A 227 0.40 -5.34 11.43
CA ARG A 227 -0.33 -5.24 10.16
C ARG A 227 -0.28 -3.86 9.51
N GLN A 228 0.09 -2.80 10.23
CA GLN A 228 0.27 -1.46 9.66
C GLN A 228 1.48 -1.38 8.73
N LYS A 229 2.38 -2.34 8.82
CA LYS A 229 3.50 -2.50 7.87
C LYS A 229 3.10 -3.09 6.53
N ILE A 230 1.90 -3.67 6.41
CA ILE A 230 1.41 -4.20 5.13
C ILE A 230 0.97 -3.05 4.22
N VAL A 231 1.38 -3.08 2.93
CA VAL A 231 1.19 -2.00 1.95
C VAL A 231 0.47 -2.50 0.70
#